data_8c2141ef1945e5d61345238c5f3f4761
#
_entry.id   8c2141ef1945e5d61345238c5f3f4761
#
_cell.length_a   1.000
_cell.length_b   1.000
_cell.length_c   1.000
_cell.angle_alpha   90.00
_cell.angle_beta   90.00
_cell.angle_gamma   90.00
#
_symmetry.space_group_name_H-M   'P 1'
#
loop_
_entity.id
_entity.type
_entity.pdbx_description
1 polymer ?
#
loop_
_entity_poly.entity_id
_entity_poly.type
_entity_poly.pdbx_seq_one_letter_code
_entity_poly.pdbx_strand_id
1 'polypeptide(L)'
;QAQRAEAFRKQRATSLSSPAGPRSASSSSAFPDTLPAGTEYGADNGIRLEAVWLTHDPAYPDEQPTAPLARYTYTASGELRAVYDRSGTQVRGFTYDAEHAGRMVAHHYAGRPESRYRYDDTGRVTEQVNPEGLDYRFEYGERRVIITDSLNRREVLYTEGEGGLKRVVKKEHADGSITRSEYDEAGRLKAQTDAAGRRTEYSLHMASGAVTAVTGPDGRTVRYGYNSQRQVTSVTYPDGLRSSREYDEKGRLTAETSRSGETTRYSYDDPASELPTGIQDATGSTKQMAWSRYGQLLAFTDCSGYTTRYEYDRYGQQIAVHREEGISTYSSYNPRGQLVSQKDAQGREIRYEYSAAGDLTATISPDGKRSTIAYDKRGRPVSVTEGGLTRSMGYDAAGRITVLTNENGSQSTFRYDPV
;
A
#
# COMPACT_ATOMS: atom_id res chain seq x y z
N GLN A 1 0.48 -9.92 12.61
CA GLN A 1 0.88 -8.79 13.49
C GLN A 1 2.23 -8.20 13.08
N ALA A 2 3.20 -9.02 12.70
CA ALA A 2 4.46 -8.54 12.10
C ALA A 2 4.19 -7.77 10.79
N GLN A 3 3.25 -8.22 10.00
CA GLN A 3 2.80 -7.53 8.79
C GLN A 3 2.14 -6.17 9.06
N ARG A 4 1.47 -6.02 10.21
CA ARG A 4 0.88 -4.73 10.62
C ARG A 4 1.95 -3.72 11.07
N ALA A 5 2.96 -4.18 11.79
CA ALA A 5 4.09 -3.33 12.19
C ALA A 5 4.92 -2.89 10.97
N GLU A 6 5.07 -3.78 9.98
CA GLU A 6 5.76 -3.48 8.73
C GLU A 6 4.92 -2.53 7.84
N ALA A 7 3.61 -2.74 7.78
CA ALA A 7 2.69 -1.83 7.09
C ALA A 7 2.67 -0.44 7.75
N PHE A 8 2.71 -0.39 9.09
CA PHE A 8 2.79 0.87 9.83
C PHE A 8 4.11 1.61 9.59
N ARG A 9 5.23 0.87 9.48
CA ARG A 9 6.53 1.46 9.11
C ARG A 9 6.57 1.95 7.68
N LYS A 10 6.02 1.17 6.74
CA LYS A 10 5.87 1.58 5.35
C LYS A 10 4.98 2.81 5.23
N GLN A 11 3.92 2.86 6.02
CA GLN A 11 3.00 4.00 6.05
C GLN A 11 3.64 5.25 6.68
N ARG A 12 4.48 5.08 7.70
CA ARG A 12 5.24 6.18 8.32
C ARG A 12 6.39 6.65 7.43
N ALA A 13 7.09 5.74 6.77
CA ALA A 13 8.10 6.07 5.77
C ALA A 13 7.48 6.76 4.55
N THR A 14 6.32 6.31 4.07
CA THR A 14 5.59 6.95 2.97
C THR A 14 4.99 8.29 3.36
N SER A 15 4.53 8.49 4.59
CA SER A 15 4.03 9.79 5.05
C SER A 15 5.13 10.83 5.20
N LEU A 16 6.36 10.41 5.50
CA LEU A 16 7.53 11.28 5.56
C LEU A 16 8.18 11.50 4.19
N SER A 17 7.93 10.61 3.22
CA SER A 17 8.51 10.66 1.88
C SER A 17 7.55 11.19 0.82
N SER A 18 6.33 11.58 1.19
CA SER A 18 5.36 12.14 0.27
C SER A 18 5.41 13.67 0.29
N PRO A 19 6.32 14.30 -0.46
CA PRO A 19 6.06 15.68 -0.80
C PRO A 19 4.77 15.67 -1.62
N ALA A 20 3.96 16.71 -1.49
CA ALA A 20 2.80 16.91 -2.33
C ALA A 20 3.27 17.06 -3.78
N GLY A 21 3.64 15.94 -4.41
CA GLY A 21 3.84 15.86 -5.86
C GLY A 21 2.51 16.13 -6.55
N PRO A 22 2.54 16.71 -7.74
CA PRO A 22 1.32 16.87 -8.51
C PRO A 22 0.72 15.51 -8.74
N ARG A 23 -0.54 15.40 -8.40
CA ARG A 23 -1.28 14.16 -8.44
C ARG A 23 -1.61 13.81 -9.86
N SER A 24 -1.47 12.55 -10.21
CA SER A 24 -2.00 12.07 -11.46
C SER A 24 -3.52 12.33 -11.48
N ALA A 25 -4.05 12.79 -12.59
CA ALA A 25 -5.49 13.02 -12.75
C ALA A 25 -6.34 11.75 -12.59
N SER A 26 -5.72 10.59 -12.56
CA SER A 26 -6.36 9.30 -12.29
C SER A 26 -6.57 9.03 -10.80
N SER A 27 -5.91 9.75 -9.91
CA SER A 27 -6.24 9.71 -8.51
C SER A 27 -7.43 10.65 -8.29
N SER A 28 -8.62 10.08 -8.07
CA SER A 28 -9.67 10.76 -7.36
C SER A 28 -9.11 11.10 -5.98
N SER A 29 -8.27 12.14 -5.91
CA SER A 29 -7.69 12.50 -4.64
C SER A 29 -8.80 13.01 -3.75
N ALA A 30 -9.00 12.37 -2.61
CA ALA A 30 -9.83 12.87 -1.53
C ALA A 30 -9.29 14.20 -0.96
N PHE A 31 -8.23 14.75 -1.55
CA PHE A 31 -7.61 15.99 -1.09
C PHE A 31 -7.90 17.09 -2.11
N PRO A 32 -8.35 18.27 -1.68
CA PRO A 32 -8.58 19.39 -2.58
C PRO A 32 -7.27 19.75 -3.31
N ASP A 33 -7.37 20.11 -4.60
CA ASP A 33 -6.24 20.56 -5.41
C ASP A 33 -5.61 21.84 -4.86
N THR A 34 -6.35 22.57 -4.03
CA THR A 34 -5.87 23.69 -3.25
C THR A 34 -6.23 23.46 -1.80
N LEU A 35 -5.28 23.71 -0.89
CA LEU A 35 -5.58 23.71 0.52
C LEU A 35 -6.63 24.80 0.80
N PRO A 36 -7.69 24.51 1.59
CA PRO A 36 -8.63 25.52 2.00
C PRO A 36 -7.89 26.70 2.66
N ALA A 37 -8.38 27.93 2.41
CA ALA A 37 -7.84 29.10 3.07
C ALA A 37 -7.87 28.91 4.59
N GLY A 38 -6.71 29.04 5.25
CA GLY A 38 -6.57 28.76 6.69
C GLY A 38 -6.06 27.37 7.03
N THR A 39 -5.87 26.48 6.07
CA THR A 39 -5.11 25.24 6.26
C THR A 39 -3.64 25.58 6.11
N GLU A 40 -3.03 25.95 7.21
CA GLU A 40 -1.71 26.55 7.15
C GLU A 40 -0.60 25.50 7.20
N TYR A 41 0.00 25.27 6.05
CA TYR A 41 1.42 24.96 6.02
C TYR A 41 2.28 26.21 5.91
N GLY A 42 1.67 27.40 6.10
CA GLY A 42 2.38 28.68 5.99
C GLY A 42 2.82 29.03 4.57
N ALA A 43 3.37 30.24 4.41
CA ALA A 43 4.08 30.60 3.21
C ALA A 43 5.31 29.69 3.03
N ASP A 44 5.68 29.41 1.78
CA ASP A 44 6.92 28.68 1.50
C ASP A 44 8.10 29.44 2.13
N ASN A 45 8.70 28.84 3.16
CA ASN A 45 9.81 29.45 3.90
C ASN A 45 11.18 29.01 3.37
N GLY A 46 11.22 28.30 2.24
CA GLY A 46 12.43 27.76 1.65
C GLY A 46 13.03 26.56 2.37
N ILE A 47 12.39 26.09 3.43
CA ILE A 47 12.84 24.88 4.15
C ILE A 47 12.39 23.65 3.38
N ARG A 48 13.35 22.74 3.13
CA ARG A 48 13.10 21.48 2.42
C ARG A 48 13.69 20.32 3.20
N LEU A 49 13.00 19.18 3.19
CA LEU A 49 13.53 17.93 3.74
C LEU A 49 14.64 17.41 2.82
N GLU A 50 15.89 17.44 3.28
CA GLU A 50 17.05 17.02 2.49
C GLU A 50 17.43 15.56 2.74
N ALA A 51 17.35 15.11 3.99
CA ALA A 51 17.70 13.74 4.35
C ALA A 51 16.97 13.28 5.60
N VAL A 52 16.77 11.97 5.69
CA VAL A 52 16.25 11.30 6.89
C VAL A 52 17.35 10.37 7.41
N TRP A 53 17.74 10.55 8.67
CA TRP A 53 18.80 9.79 9.31
C TRP A 53 18.27 8.93 10.46
N LEU A 54 18.82 7.73 10.59
CA LEU A 54 18.67 6.93 11.80
C LEU A 54 19.73 7.42 12.80
N THR A 55 19.35 8.26 13.76
CA THR A 55 20.30 8.94 14.64
C THR A 55 20.65 8.15 15.91
N HIS A 56 19.72 7.32 16.38
CA HIS A 56 19.95 6.56 17.61
C HIS A 56 19.10 5.28 17.59
N ASP A 57 19.77 4.16 17.79
CA ASP A 57 19.13 2.87 18.05
C ASP A 57 19.71 2.29 19.35
N PRO A 58 18.89 2.13 20.40
CA PRO A 58 19.37 1.55 21.66
C PRO A 58 19.92 0.13 21.54
N ALA A 59 19.52 -0.62 20.51
CA ALA A 59 20.06 -1.96 20.23
C ALA A 59 21.51 -1.90 19.72
N TYR A 60 21.92 -0.75 19.17
CA TYR A 60 23.24 -0.51 18.58
C TYR A 60 23.79 0.85 19.06
N PRO A 61 24.01 1.03 20.39
CA PRO A 61 24.30 2.34 20.96
C PRO A 61 25.63 2.95 20.51
N ASP A 62 26.58 2.11 20.10
CA ASP A 62 27.93 2.54 19.70
C ASP A 62 28.07 2.73 18.17
N GLU A 63 27.02 2.44 17.41
CA GLU A 63 27.04 2.58 15.97
C GLU A 63 26.53 3.96 15.54
N GLN A 64 27.31 4.63 14.68
CA GLN A 64 26.90 5.88 14.05
C GLN A 64 26.41 5.62 12.63
N PRO A 65 25.36 6.31 12.18
CA PRO A 65 24.90 6.15 10.81
C PRO A 65 25.95 6.70 9.82
N THR A 66 26.24 5.92 8.78
CA THR A 66 27.18 6.30 7.73
C THR A 66 26.52 6.86 6.50
N ALA A 67 25.21 6.65 6.36
CA ALA A 67 24.42 7.13 5.25
C ALA A 67 22.98 7.44 5.71
N PRO A 68 22.29 8.39 5.08
CA PRO A 68 20.89 8.64 5.38
C PRO A 68 20.02 7.47 4.92
N LEU A 69 18.87 7.27 5.58
CA LEU A 69 17.84 6.32 5.15
C LEU A 69 17.23 6.71 3.81
N ALA A 70 17.09 8.02 3.60
CA ALA A 70 16.60 8.61 2.36
C ALA A 70 17.21 9.99 2.19
N ARG A 71 17.45 10.38 0.93
CA ARG A 71 17.95 11.69 0.56
C ARG A 71 17.10 12.27 -0.56
N TYR A 72 16.87 13.57 -0.48
CA TYR A 72 16.01 14.32 -1.40
C TYR A 72 16.79 15.45 -2.01
N THR A 73 16.66 15.65 -3.33
CA THR A 73 17.22 16.81 -4.02
C THR A 73 16.10 17.61 -4.67
N TYR A 74 16.37 18.90 -4.87
CA TYR A 74 15.37 19.85 -5.33
C TYR A 74 15.87 20.67 -6.51
N THR A 75 14.94 21.18 -7.30
CA THR A 75 15.24 22.15 -8.35
C THR A 75 15.59 23.49 -7.71
N ALA A 76 16.11 24.43 -8.53
CA ALA A 76 16.38 25.79 -8.06
C ALA A 76 15.12 26.51 -7.53
N SER A 77 13.94 26.11 -8.02
CA SER A 77 12.64 26.64 -7.58
C SER A 77 12.09 25.94 -6.33
N GLY A 78 12.82 24.95 -5.76
CA GLY A 78 12.42 24.23 -4.56
C GLY A 78 11.46 23.05 -4.78
N GLU A 79 11.32 22.57 -6.00
CA GLU A 79 10.49 21.43 -6.34
C GLU A 79 11.30 20.13 -6.20
N LEU A 80 10.68 19.05 -5.72
CA LEU A 80 11.35 17.76 -5.55
C LEU A 80 11.84 17.23 -6.89
N ARG A 81 13.15 17.02 -7.01
CA ARG A 81 13.79 16.56 -8.24
C ARG A 81 14.09 15.06 -8.22
N ALA A 82 14.63 14.56 -7.12
CA ALA A 82 15.03 13.15 -7.01
C ALA A 82 14.96 12.66 -5.57
N VAL A 83 14.72 11.36 -5.43
CA VAL A 83 14.74 10.64 -4.17
C VAL A 83 15.77 9.53 -4.29
N TYR A 84 16.63 9.41 -3.28
CA TYR A 84 17.67 8.40 -3.16
C TYR A 84 17.41 7.53 -1.94
N ASP A 85 17.62 6.22 -2.07
CA ASP A 85 17.53 5.30 -0.96
C ASP A 85 18.82 5.25 -0.13
N ARG A 86 18.86 4.39 0.88
CA ARG A 86 20.01 4.21 1.77
C ARG A 86 21.28 3.78 1.02
N SER A 87 21.16 3.07 -0.09
CA SER A 87 22.30 2.65 -0.92
C SER A 87 22.90 3.77 -1.76
N GLY A 88 22.26 4.94 -1.79
CA GLY A 88 22.61 6.04 -2.68
C GLY A 88 22.04 5.89 -4.09
N THR A 89 21.19 4.89 -4.33
CA THR A 89 20.52 4.69 -5.61
C THR A 89 19.37 5.68 -5.76
N GLN A 90 19.31 6.36 -6.91
CA GLN A 90 18.15 7.18 -7.24
C GLN A 90 16.94 6.29 -7.52
N VAL A 91 15.94 6.35 -6.67
CA VAL A 91 14.74 5.50 -6.77
C VAL A 91 13.56 6.23 -7.42
N ARG A 92 13.56 7.55 -7.42
CA ARG A 92 12.55 8.36 -8.09
C ARG A 92 13.16 9.62 -8.71
N GLY A 93 12.60 10.05 -9.84
CA GLY A 93 12.95 11.30 -10.49
C GLY A 93 11.73 12.04 -10.98
N PHE A 94 11.78 13.38 -10.96
CA PHE A 94 10.69 14.26 -11.35
C PHE A 94 11.21 15.38 -12.25
N THR A 95 10.44 15.74 -13.26
CA THR A 95 10.72 16.85 -14.16
C THR A 95 9.54 17.80 -14.16
N TYR A 96 9.82 19.09 -14.17
CA TYR A 96 8.82 20.15 -14.06
C TYR A 96 8.80 21.05 -15.29
N ASP A 97 7.65 21.68 -15.51
CA ASP A 97 7.48 22.65 -16.60
C ASP A 97 8.36 23.89 -16.35
N ALA A 98 9.07 24.32 -17.39
CA ALA A 98 9.96 25.48 -17.32
C ALA A 98 9.20 26.81 -17.14
N GLU A 99 7.94 26.87 -17.61
CA GLU A 99 7.14 28.11 -17.63
C GLU A 99 6.11 28.18 -16.49
N HIS A 100 5.70 27.02 -15.96
CA HIS A 100 4.68 26.92 -14.92
C HIS A 100 5.24 26.23 -13.68
N ALA A 101 5.56 27.00 -12.66
CA ALA A 101 6.11 26.49 -11.41
C ALA A 101 5.16 25.47 -10.76
N GLY A 102 5.73 24.38 -10.23
CA GLY A 102 4.98 23.33 -9.55
C GLY A 102 4.27 22.33 -10.47
N ARG A 103 4.32 22.53 -11.78
CA ARG A 103 3.68 21.64 -12.76
C ARG A 103 4.64 20.54 -13.17
N MET A 104 4.42 19.32 -12.66
CA MET A 104 5.22 18.14 -13.02
C MET A 104 4.84 17.65 -14.42
N VAL A 105 5.85 17.51 -15.30
CA VAL A 105 5.65 17.03 -16.67
C VAL A 105 6.15 15.62 -16.89
N ALA A 106 6.96 15.09 -15.98
CA ALA A 106 7.44 13.71 -16.06
C ALA A 106 7.87 13.18 -14.69
N HIS A 107 7.74 11.88 -14.51
CA HIS A 107 8.34 11.17 -13.38
C HIS A 107 8.71 9.75 -13.77
N HIS A 108 9.65 9.17 -13.02
CA HIS A 108 10.03 7.77 -13.18
C HIS A 108 10.48 7.15 -11.86
N TYR A 109 10.39 5.82 -11.83
CA TYR A 109 11.03 4.97 -10.80
C TYR A 109 12.30 4.37 -11.38
N ALA A 110 13.25 3.99 -10.51
CA ALA A 110 14.53 3.38 -10.93
C ALA A 110 14.31 2.23 -11.93
N GLY A 111 14.99 2.29 -13.06
CA GLY A 111 14.94 1.26 -14.10
C GLY A 111 13.61 1.14 -14.83
N ARG A 112 12.69 2.08 -14.65
CA ARG A 112 11.38 2.09 -15.32
C ARG A 112 11.28 3.21 -16.35
N PRO A 113 10.43 3.05 -17.37
CA PRO A 113 10.14 4.12 -18.32
C PRO A 113 9.56 5.35 -17.65
N GLU A 114 9.84 6.50 -18.21
CA GLU A 114 9.35 7.78 -17.73
C GLU A 114 7.91 8.00 -18.17
N SER A 115 7.01 8.32 -17.23
CA SER A 115 5.65 8.76 -17.52
C SER A 115 5.65 10.27 -17.74
N ARG A 116 4.96 10.73 -18.77
CA ARG A 116 4.87 12.14 -19.16
C ARG A 116 3.46 12.65 -19.14
N TYR A 117 3.30 13.93 -18.80
CA TYR A 117 2.01 14.61 -18.66
C TYR A 117 1.96 15.86 -19.50
N ARG A 118 0.80 16.09 -20.13
CA ARG A 118 0.46 17.36 -20.76
C ARG A 118 -0.70 18.00 -20.02
N TYR A 119 -0.75 19.32 -20.04
CA TYR A 119 -1.73 20.11 -19.31
C TYR A 119 -2.44 21.10 -20.24
N ASP A 120 -3.67 21.45 -19.88
CA ASP A 120 -4.40 22.55 -20.53
C ASP A 120 -4.03 23.90 -19.90
N ASP A 121 -4.62 24.98 -20.42
CA ASP A 121 -4.35 26.35 -19.97
C ASP A 121 -4.76 26.59 -18.51
N THR A 122 -5.65 25.76 -17.97
CA THR A 122 -6.10 25.86 -16.56
C THR A 122 -5.30 24.99 -15.61
N GLY A 123 -4.31 24.23 -16.11
CA GLY A 123 -3.44 23.39 -15.30
C GLY A 123 -3.99 21.99 -15.05
N ARG A 124 -5.00 21.53 -15.82
CA ARG A 124 -5.51 20.17 -15.74
C ARG A 124 -4.75 19.26 -16.70
N VAL A 125 -4.49 18.00 -16.28
CA VAL A 125 -3.84 17.01 -17.14
C VAL A 125 -4.76 16.64 -18.30
N THR A 126 -4.29 16.79 -19.52
CA THR A 126 -5.01 16.39 -20.74
C THR A 126 -4.51 15.09 -21.34
N GLU A 127 -3.26 14.74 -21.06
CA GLU A 127 -2.65 13.52 -21.58
C GLU A 127 -1.62 12.96 -20.60
N GLN A 128 -1.63 11.65 -20.45
CA GLN A 128 -0.60 10.90 -19.74
C GLN A 128 -0.03 9.85 -20.69
N VAL A 129 1.28 9.93 -20.97
CA VAL A 129 1.99 8.99 -21.82
C VAL A 129 2.81 8.06 -20.96
N ASN A 130 2.55 6.76 -21.08
CA ASN A 130 3.24 5.72 -20.33
C ASN A 130 3.92 4.78 -21.34
N PRO A 131 5.23 4.95 -21.63
CA PRO A 131 5.91 4.08 -22.59
C PRO A 131 5.76 2.60 -22.22
N GLU A 132 5.44 1.78 -23.22
CA GLU A 132 5.17 0.34 -23.09
C GLU A 132 3.96 -0.01 -22.20
N GLY A 133 3.11 0.95 -21.92
CA GLY A 133 1.85 0.80 -21.21
C GLY A 133 0.72 1.53 -21.92
N LEU A 134 -0.39 1.67 -21.23
CA LEU A 134 -1.52 2.42 -21.73
C LEU A 134 -1.29 3.93 -21.55
N ASP A 135 -1.57 4.67 -22.63
CA ASP A 135 -1.66 6.12 -22.59
C ASP A 135 -3.09 6.54 -22.32
N TYR A 136 -3.28 7.70 -21.72
CA TYR A 136 -4.61 8.21 -21.37
C TYR A 136 -4.77 9.63 -21.89
N ARG A 137 -5.96 9.93 -22.38
CA ARG A 137 -6.40 11.28 -22.73
C ARG A 137 -7.58 11.65 -21.87
N PHE A 138 -7.59 12.90 -21.40
CA PHE A 138 -8.62 13.42 -20.51
C PHE A 138 -9.29 14.62 -21.20
N GLU A 139 -10.61 14.54 -21.33
CA GLU A 139 -11.41 15.62 -21.86
C GLU A 139 -12.35 16.12 -20.77
N TYR A 140 -12.24 17.38 -20.43
CA TYR A 140 -13.01 18.01 -19.36
C TYR A 140 -14.19 18.76 -19.93
N GLY A 141 -15.39 18.37 -19.52
CA GLY A 141 -16.62 19.06 -19.82
C GLY A 141 -17.24 19.66 -18.56
N GLU A 142 -18.38 20.28 -18.73
CA GLU A 142 -19.17 20.71 -17.57
C GLU A 142 -19.69 19.47 -16.84
N ARG A 143 -19.24 19.30 -15.59
CA ARG A 143 -19.63 18.18 -14.70
C ARG A 143 -19.31 16.79 -15.23
N ARG A 144 -18.37 16.68 -16.16
CA ARG A 144 -17.92 15.36 -16.62
C ARG A 144 -16.47 15.37 -17.05
N VAL A 145 -15.84 14.21 -16.98
CA VAL A 145 -14.50 13.96 -17.51
C VAL A 145 -14.56 12.69 -18.36
N ILE A 146 -14.09 12.78 -19.59
CA ILE A 146 -13.97 11.64 -20.49
C ILE A 146 -12.52 11.18 -20.47
N ILE A 147 -12.31 9.91 -20.18
CA ILE A 147 -10.99 9.28 -20.14
C ILE A 147 -10.94 8.24 -21.25
N THR A 148 -10.03 8.43 -22.20
CA THR A 148 -9.83 7.50 -23.32
C THR A 148 -8.41 6.95 -23.25
N ASP A 149 -8.26 5.63 -23.24
CA ASP A 149 -6.93 5.02 -23.26
C ASP A 149 -6.45 4.74 -24.70
N SER A 150 -5.21 4.29 -24.84
CA SER A 150 -4.59 4.01 -26.15
C SER A 150 -5.19 2.79 -26.87
N LEU A 151 -6.03 2.02 -26.21
CA LEU A 151 -6.85 0.96 -26.83
C LEU A 151 -8.25 1.46 -27.24
N ASN A 152 -8.48 2.78 -27.19
CA ASN A 152 -9.77 3.42 -27.45
C ASN A 152 -10.89 3.00 -26.49
N ARG A 153 -10.56 2.49 -25.34
CA ARG A 153 -11.52 2.24 -24.27
C ARG A 153 -11.87 3.58 -23.62
N ARG A 154 -13.15 3.84 -23.48
CA ARG A 154 -13.64 5.12 -23.00
C ARG A 154 -14.43 4.96 -21.72
N GLU A 155 -14.06 5.74 -20.72
CA GLU A 155 -14.80 5.88 -19.47
C GLU A 155 -15.26 7.32 -19.30
N VAL A 156 -16.44 7.51 -18.73
CA VAL A 156 -16.96 8.85 -18.44
C VAL A 156 -17.27 8.96 -16.96
N LEU A 157 -16.68 9.95 -16.31
CA LEU A 157 -16.94 10.31 -14.92
C LEU A 157 -17.87 11.52 -14.89
N TYR A 158 -18.99 11.39 -14.18
CA TYR A 158 -19.93 12.49 -13.96
C TYR A 158 -19.78 13.00 -12.53
N THR A 159 -19.67 14.31 -12.36
CA THR A 159 -19.43 14.95 -11.09
C THR A 159 -20.56 15.87 -10.69
N GLU A 160 -20.78 16.02 -9.40
CA GLU A 160 -21.66 17.02 -8.79
C GLU A 160 -20.93 17.73 -7.66
N GLY A 161 -21.43 18.91 -7.27
CA GLY A 161 -20.83 19.76 -6.27
C GLY A 161 -19.77 20.68 -6.84
N GLU A 162 -19.31 21.61 -6.01
CA GLU A 162 -18.29 22.60 -6.38
C GLU A 162 -17.17 22.62 -5.35
N GLY A 163 -15.96 22.94 -5.80
CA GLY A 163 -14.79 23.07 -4.95
C GLY A 163 -14.45 21.75 -4.23
N GLY A 164 -14.26 21.81 -2.91
CA GLY A 164 -13.93 20.65 -2.08
C GLY A 164 -15.07 19.62 -1.91
N LEU A 165 -16.30 19.97 -2.32
CA LEU A 165 -17.46 19.08 -2.29
C LEU A 165 -17.73 18.41 -3.63
N LYS A 166 -16.87 18.60 -4.61
CA LYS A 166 -16.99 17.93 -5.91
C LYS A 166 -16.79 16.43 -5.76
N ARG A 167 -17.77 15.65 -6.19
CA ARG A 167 -17.78 14.18 -6.06
C ARG A 167 -18.21 13.52 -7.37
N VAL A 168 -17.63 12.34 -7.65
CA VAL A 168 -18.05 11.51 -8.78
C VAL A 168 -19.34 10.78 -8.36
N VAL A 169 -20.43 11.04 -9.07
CA VAL A 169 -21.77 10.47 -8.79
C VAL A 169 -22.14 9.34 -9.74
N LYS A 170 -21.49 9.27 -10.89
CA LYS A 170 -21.77 8.26 -11.91
C LYS A 170 -20.51 7.99 -12.72
N LYS A 171 -20.28 6.73 -13.04
CA LYS A 171 -19.21 6.31 -13.95
C LYS A 171 -19.80 5.40 -15.01
N GLU A 172 -19.61 5.78 -16.28
CA GLU A 172 -19.81 4.88 -17.41
C GLU A 172 -18.51 4.19 -17.73
N HIS A 173 -18.53 2.86 -17.66
CA HIS A 173 -17.36 2.02 -17.94
C HIS A 173 -17.23 1.77 -19.46
N ALA A 174 -16.08 1.30 -19.89
CA ALA A 174 -15.78 1.04 -21.29
C ALA A 174 -16.74 0.02 -21.95
N ASP A 175 -17.31 -0.89 -21.16
CA ASP A 175 -18.29 -1.89 -21.62
C ASP A 175 -19.73 -1.36 -21.69
N GLY A 176 -19.93 -0.09 -21.36
CA GLY A 176 -21.25 0.54 -21.27
C GLY A 176 -21.97 0.34 -19.95
N SER A 177 -21.41 -0.43 -19.03
CA SER A 177 -22.00 -0.57 -17.69
C SER A 177 -21.86 0.73 -16.90
N ILE A 178 -22.75 0.92 -15.93
CA ILE A 178 -22.84 2.15 -15.15
C ILE A 178 -22.79 1.83 -13.67
N THR A 179 -21.96 2.54 -12.92
CA THR A 179 -21.96 2.55 -11.47
C THR A 179 -22.35 3.93 -10.97
N ARG A 180 -22.98 3.99 -9.80
CA ARG A 180 -23.47 5.24 -9.22
C ARG A 180 -23.04 5.36 -7.77
N SER A 181 -22.81 6.59 -7.31
CA SER A 181 -22.56 6.93 -5.92
C SER A 181 -23.44 8.11 -5.53
N GLU A 182 -24.03 8.04 -4.36
CA GLU A 182 -24.87 9.09 -3.81
C GLU A 182 -24.24 9.61 -2.53
N TYR A 183 -24.25 10.92 -2.33
CA TYR A 183 -23.63 11.60 -1.20
C TYR A 183 -24.66 12.45 -0.45
N ASP A 184 -24.45 12.64 0.84
CA ASP A 184 -25.24 13.57 1.64
C ASP A 184 -24.78 15.02 1.42
N GLU A 185 -25.44 15.97 2.08
CA GLU A 185 -25.13 17.39 1.97
C GLU A 185 -23.72 17.74 2.44
N ALA A 186 -23.14 16.93 3.34
CA ALA A 186 -21.76 17.10 3.81
C ALA A 186 -20.72 16.39 2.90
N GLY A 187 -21.14 15.79 1.80
CA GLY A 187 -20.26 15.08 0.86
C GLY A 187 -19.86 13.68 1.32
N ARG A 188 -20.60 13.09 2.27
CA ARG A 188 -20.35 11.73 2.77
C ARG A 188 -21.15 10.72 1.95
N LEU A 189 -20.52 9.58 1.63
CA LEU A 189 -21.14 8.52 0.84
C LEU A 189 -22.34 7.91 1.60
N LYS A 190 -23.52 7.95 0.99
CA LYS A 190 -24.74 7.36 1.58
C LYS A 190 -25.31 6.17 0.81
N ALA A 191 -24.94 5.99 -0.45
CA ALA A 191 -25.36 4.82 -1.25
C ALA A 191 -24.45 4.60 -2.44
N GLN A 192 -24.34 3.34 -2.86
CA GLN A 192 -23.64 2.92 -4.08
C GLN A 192 -24.49 1.94 -4.85
N THR A 193 -24.46 2.05 -6.17
CA THR A 193 -25.10 1.10 -7.08
C THR A 193 -24.02 0.53 -8.00
N ASP A 194 -23.88 -0.79 -8.04
CA ASP A 194 -22.90 -1.46 -8.88
C ASP A 194 -23.39 -1.59 -10.34
N ALA A 195 -22.55 -2.15 -11.20
CA ALA A 195 -22.85 -2.31 -12.63
C ALA A 195 -24.05 -3.23 -12.92
N ALA A 196 -24.41 -4.10 -12.00
CA ALA A 196 -25.59 -4.97 -12.10
C ALA A 196 -26.86 -4.31 -11.57
N GLY A 197 -26.80 -3.05 -11.14
CA GLY A 197 -27.92 -2.33 -10.56
C GLY A 197 -28.20 -2.64 -9.10
N ARG A 198 -27.29 -3.36 -8.42
CA ARG A 198 -27.43 -3.72 -7.02
C ARG A 198 -27.02 -2.53 -6.15
N ARG A 199 -27.94 -2.13 -5.27
CA ARG A 199 -27.76 -0.93 -4.45
C ARG A 199 -27.44 -1.29 -2.99
N THR A 200 -26.41 -0.64 -2.45
CA THR A 200 -26.02 -0.69 -1.03
C THR A 200 -26.22 0.69 -0.42
N GLU A 201 -26.91 0.75 0.71
CA GLU A 201 -27.16 2.01 1.43
C GLU A 201 -26.38 2.05 2.74
N TYR A 202 -25.90 3.25 3.08
CA TYR A 202 -25.16 3.52 4.30
C TYR A 202 -25.96 4.52 5.15
N SER A 203 -26.28 4.16 6.37
CA SER A 203 -26.81 5.10 7.35
C SER A 203 -25.64 5.69 8.12
N LEU A 204 -25.63 7.00 8.26
CA LEU A 204 -24.52 7.73 8.86
C LEU A 204 -24.97 8.47 10.12
N HIS A 205 -24.11 8.52 11.12
CA HIS A 205 -24.30 9.36 12.28
C HIS A 205 -24.18 10.83 11.86
N MET A 206 -25.15 11.65 12.16
CA MET A 206 -25.24 13.02 11.65
C MET A 206 -24.04 13.90 12.03
N ALA A 207 -23.55 13.78 13.26
CA ALA A 207 -22.46 14.62 13.73
C ALA A 207 -21.08 14.12 13.30
N SER A 208 -20.82 12.80 13.36
CA SER A 208 -19.49 12.22 13.12
C SER A 208 -19.27 11.71 11.70
N GLY A 209 -20.34 11.41 10.97
CA GLY A 209 -20.28 10.73 9.69
C GLY A 209 -19.95 9.24 9.77
N ALA A 210 -19.87 8.68 10.98
CA ALA A 210 -19.62 7.25 11.15
C ALA A 210 -20.78 6.42 10.60
N VAL A 211 -20.45 5.30 9.94
CA VAL A 211 -21.45 4.39 9.40
C VAL A 211 -22.13 3.64 10.54
N THR A 212 -23.44 3.84 10.70
CA THR A 212 -24.24 3.15 11.74
C THR A 212 -24.96 1.92 11.21
N ALA A 213 -25.21 1.86 9.90
CA ALA A 213 -25.82 0.71 9.27
C ALA A 213 -25.42 0.61 7.80
N VAL A 214 -25.33 -0.62 7.30
CA VAL A 214 -25.14 -0.92 5.89
C VAL A 214 -26.27 -1.86 5.46
N THR A 215 -27.10 -1.42 4.51
CA THR A 215 -28.18 -2.22 3.95
C THR A 215 -27.80 -2.67 2.54
N GLY A 216 -27.67 -3.97 2.36
CA GLY A 216 -27.34 -4.57 1.07
C GLY A 216 -28.50 -4.59 0.09
N PRO A 217 -28.23 -5.01 -1.17
CA PRO A 217 -29.24 -5.06 -2.24
C PRO A 217 -30.44 -5.98 -1.93
N ASP A 218 -30.24 -6.97 -1.06
CA ASP A 218 -31.29 -7.90 -0.59
C ASP A 218 -32.13 -7.33 0.55
N GLY A 219 -31.89 -6.08 0.96
CA GLY A 219 -32.57 -5.43 2.06
C GLY A 219 -32.06 -5.82 3.46
N ARG A 220 -31.06 -6.67 3.54
CA ARG A 220 -30.45 -7.09 4.80
C ARG A 220 -29.54 -6.01 5.35
N THR A 221 -29.64 -5.76 6.66
CA THR A 221 -28.93 -4.67 7.30
C THR A 221 -27.95 -5.20 8.34
N VAL A 222 -26.71 -4.70 8.27
CA VAL A 222 -25.69 -4.83 9.31
C VAL A 222 -25.63 -3.51 10.07
N ARG A 223 -25.67 -3.55 11.40
CA ARG A 223 -25.66 -2.36 12.24
C ARG A 223 -24.38 -2.29 13.07
N TYR A 224 -23.86 -1.07 13.23
CA TYR A 224 -22.63 -0.79 13.98
C TYR A 224 -22.93 0.08 15.18
N GLY A 225 -22.42 -0.31 16.34
CA GLY A 225 -22.45 0.50 17.56
C GLY A 225 -21.06 1.04 17.86
N TYR A 226 -20.99 2.22 18.45
CA TYR A 226 -19.73 2.93 18.74
C TYR A 226 -19.71 3.39 20.21
N ASN A 227 -18.51 3.53 20.77
CA ASN A 227 -18.31 4.20 22.04
C ASN A 227 -18.12 5.71 21.83
N SER A 228 -17.93 6.44 22.92
CA SER A 228 -17.72 7.90 22.88
C SER A 228 -16.43 8.32 22.15
N GLN A 229 -15.48 7.40 21.99
CA GLN A 229 -14.22 7.61 21.25
C GLN A 229 -14.33 7.21 19.79
N ARG A 230 -15.52 6.94 19.28
CA ARG A 230 -15.83 6.55 17.89
C ARG A 230 -15.22 5.21 17.48
N GLN A 231 -14.96 4.33 18.42
CA GLN A 231 -14.51 2.96 18.14
C GLN A 231 -15.72 2.03 18.05
N VAL A 232 -15.69 1.06 17.13
CA VAL A 232 -16.76 0.07 16.97
C VAL A 232 -16.79 -0.84 18.19
N THR A 233 -17.92 -0.85 18.90
CA THR A 233 -18.14 -1.73 20.06
C THR A 233 -19.05 -2.91 19.74
N SER A 234 -19.87 -2.81 18.69
CA SER A 234 -20.75 -3.90 18.29
C SER A 234 -21.02 -3.90 16.80
N VAL A 235 -21.24 -5.11 16.27
CA VAL A 235 -21.76 -5.34 14.92
C VAL A 235 -22.94 -6.30 15.06
N THR A 236 -24.12 -5.86 14.65
CA THR A 236 -25.33 -6.68 14.64
C THR A 236 -25.64 -7.10 13.22
N TYR A 237 -25.69 -8.39 12.98
CA TYR A 237 -25.92 -9.01 11.69
C TYR A 237 -27.42 -9.18 11.38
N PRO A 238 -27.81 -9.40 10.12
CA PRO A 238 -29.23 -9.52 9.74
C PRO A 238 -29.98 -10.65 10.43
N ASP A 239 -29.27 -11.71 10.86
CA ASP A 239 -29.87 -12.82 11.61
C ASP A 239 -30.06 -12.51 13.10
N GLY A 240 -29.72 -11.31 13.54
CA GLY A 240 -29.80 -10.87 14.93
C GLY A 240 -28.60 -11.26 15.79
N LEU A 241 -27.66 -12.05 15.28
CA LEU A 241 -26.42 -12.37 15.98
C LEU A 241 -25.52 -11.14 16.02
N ARG A 242 -24.67 -11.09 17.05
CA ARG A 242 -23.88 -9.90 17.36
C ARG A 242 -22.43 -10.28 17.67
N SER A 243 -21.51 -9.52 17.14
CA SER A 243 -20.13 -9.49 17.61
C SER A 243 -19.90 -8.21 18.41
N SER A 244 -18.94 -8.23 19.33
CA SER A 244 -18.67 -7.08 20.18
C SER A 244 -17.18 -6.90 20.46
N ARG A 245 -16.81 -5.67 20.80
CA ARG A 245 -15.46 -5.31 21.20
C ARG A 245 -15.49 -4.44 22.44
N GLU A 246 -14.57 -4.68 23.36
CA GLU A 246 -14.36 -3.88 24.56
C GLU A 246 -12.99 -3.22 24.49
N TYR A 247 -12.93 -1.99 24.99
CA TYR A 247 -11.70 -1.19 25.00
C TYR A 247 -11.45 -0.68 26.42
N ASP A 248 -10.19 -0.47 26.75
CA ASP A 248 -9.81 0.15 28.01
C ASP A 248 -9.94 1.69 27.95
N GLU A 249 -9.60 2.35 29.04
CA GLU A 249 -9.66 3.82 29.14
C GLU A 249 -8.74 4.54 28.14
N LYS A 250 -7.70 3.85 27.67
CA LYS A 250 -6.75 4.38 26.68
C LYS A 250 -7.16 4.05 25.23
N GLY A 251 -8.29 3.41 25.04
CA GLY A 251 -8.79 3.02 23.72
C GLY A 251 -8.15 1.76 23.14
N ARG A 252 -7.47 0.96 23.95
CA ARG A 252 -6.88 -0.31 23.51
C ARG A 252 -7.89 -1.44 23.58
N LEU A 253 -7.88 -2.32 22.58
CA LEU A 253 -8.79 -3.48 22.53
C LEU A 253 -8.45 -4.48 23.66
N THR A 254 -9.40 -4.76 24.54
CA THR A 254 -9.24 -5.70 25.67
C THR A 254 -10.01 -7.00 25.48
N ALA A 255 -11.10 -6.97 24.71
CA ALA A 255 -11.85 -8.18 24.42
C ALA A 255 -12.57 -8.07 23.10
N GLU A 256 -12.68 -9.18 22.42
CA GLU A 256 -13.41 -9.31 21.16
C GLU A 256 -14.24 -10.58 21.21
N THR A 257 -15.56 -10.44 21.10
CA THR A 257 -16.49 -11.57 21.09
C THR A 257 -16.99 -11.76 19.67
N SER A 258 -16.78 -12.97 19.13
CA SER A 258 -17.22 -13.32 17.79
C SER A 258 -18.74 -13.46 17.72
N ARG A 259 -19.24 -13.50 16.49
CA ARG A 259 -20.66 -13.74 16.22
C ARG A 259 -21.16 -15.05 16.82
N SER A 260 -20.31 -16.06 16.96
CA SER A 260 -20.62 -17.34 17.59
C SER A 260 -20.55 -17.32 19.12
N GLY A 261 -20.20 -16.18 19.73
CA GLY A 261 -20.11 -16.02 21.18
C GLY A 261 -18.76 -16.34 21.79
N GLU A 262 -17.73 -16.60 20.99
CA GLU A 262 -16.38 -16.88 21.45
C GLU A 262 -15.64 -15.59 21.74
N THR A 263 -15.05 -15.49 22.94
CA THR A 263 -14.35 -14.28 23.38
C THR A 263 -12.83 -14.48 23.38
N THR A 264 -12.13 -13.58 22.71
CA THR A 264 -10.67 -13.45 22.77
C THR A 264 -10.34 -12.22 23.62
N ARG A 265 -9.41 -12.38 24.56
CA ARG A 265 -8.98 -11.31 25.48
C ARG A 265 -7.55 -10.89 25.21
N TYR A 266 -7.31 -9.60 25.31
CA TYR A 266 -6.00 -8.98 25.09
C TYR A 266 -5.53 -8.30 26.37
N SER A 267 -4.26 -8.49 26.72
CA SER A 267 -3.65 -7.85 27.88
C SER A 267 -2.40 -7.07 27.46
N TYR A 268 -2.08 -6.04 28.25
CA TYR A 268 -1.03 -5.06 27.96
C TYR A 268 -0.20 -4.86 29.25
N ASP A 269 1.12 -5.04 29.15
CA ASP A 269 2.02 -4.83 30.30
C ASP A 269 2.53 -3.39 30.35
N ASP A 270 2.80 -2.78 29.18
CA ASP A 270 3.24 -1.40 29.12
C ASP A 270 2.05 -0.46 28.99
N PRO A 271 1.84 0.45 29.98
CA PRO A 271 0.71 1.40 29.91
C PRO A 271 0.80 2.39 28.75
N ALA A 272 1.98 2.57 28.13
CA ALA A 272 2.15 3.46 26.99
C ALA A 272 2.08 2.74 25.64
N SER A 273 2.01 1.41 25.60
CA SER A 273 2.00 0.63 24.35
C SER A 273 0.60 0.32 23.90
N GLU A 274 0.37 0.38 22.59
CA GLU A 274 -0.86 -0.08 21.94
C GLU A 274 -0.79 -1.56 21.53
N LEU A 275 0.35 -2.23 21.79
CA LEU A 275 0.57 -3.62 21.38
C LEU A 275 0.32 -4.57 22.55
N PRO A 276 -0.53 -5.60 22.36
CA PRO A 276 -0.83 -6.55 23.42
C PRO A 276 0.37 -7.46 23.71
N THR A 277 0.58 -7.75 24.98
CA THR A 277 1.57 -8.73 25.44
C THR A 277 0.98 -10.09 25.74
N GLY A 278 -0.34 -10.19 25.82
CA GLY A 278 -1.05 -11.46 26.03
C GLY A 278 -2.31 -11.52 25.19
N ILE A 279 -2.60 -12.73 24.70
CA ILE A 279 -3.85 -13.06 24.01
C ILE A 279 -4.37 -14.36 24.61
N GLN A 280 -5.61 -14.35 25.09
CA GLN A 280 -6.31 -15.53 25.56
C GLN A 280 -7.50 -15.81 24.65
N ASP A 281 -7.55 -16.98 24.04
CA ASP A 281 -8.70 -17.37 23.21
C ASP A 281 -9.88 -17.90 24.06
N ALA A 282 -10.97 -18.24 23.39
CA ALA A 282 -12.18 -18.72 24.04
C ALA A 282 -12.00 -20.05 24.77
N THR A 283 -10.99 -20.84 24.42
CA THR A 283 -10.67 -22.11 25.10
C THR A 283 -9.85 -21.90 26.36
N GLY A 284 -9.41 -20.68 26.64
CA GLY A 284 -8.52 -20.35 27.74
C GLY A 284 -7.03 -20.49 27.42
N SER A 285 -6.70 -20.92 26.21
CA SER A 285 -5.31 -20.98 25.74
C SER A 285 -4.69 -19.61 25.61
N THR A 286 -3.48 -19.44 26.10
CA THR A 286 -2.81 -18.13 26.13
C THR A 286 -1.58 -18.10 25.23
N LYS A 287 -1.35 -16.95 24.62
CA LYS A 287 -0.16 -16.61 23.85
C LYS A 287 0.44 -15.37 24.44
N GLN A 288 1.75 -15.27 24.46
CA GLN A 288 2.47 -14.13 25.00
C GLN A 288 3.39 -13.52 23.96
N MET A 289 3.52 -12.22 23.98
CA MET A 289 4.37 -11.45 23.05
C MET A 289 5.19 -10.44 23.82
N ALA A 290 6.45 -10.33 23.44
CA ALA A 290 7.34 -9.28 23.92
C ALA A 290 7.72 -8.37 22.75
N TRP A 291 7.68 -7.07 22.98
CA TRP A 291 7.90 -6.06 21.95
C TRP A 291 9.08 -5.16 22.31
N SER A 292 9.82 -4.71 21.28
CA SER A 292 10.78 -3.64 21.45
C SER A 292 10.05 -2.31 21.63
N ARG A 293 10.77 -1.28 22.09
CA ARG A 293 10.20 0.08 22.18
C ARG A 293 9.78 0.66 20.83
N TYR A 294 10.23 0.07 19.72
CA TYR A 294 9.87 0.46 18.34
C TYR A 294 8.73 -0.40 17.74
N GLY A 295 8.10 -1.25 18.54
CA GLY A 295 7.00 -2.08 18.10
C GLY A 295 7.43 -3.32 17.28
N GLN A 296 8.67 -3.78 17.44
CA GLN A 296 9.15 -5.00 16.82
C GLN A 296 8.88 -6.19 17.75
N LEU A 297 8.39 -7.29 17.19
CA LEU A 297 8.16 -8.50 17.96
C LEU A 297 9.50 -9.16 18.31
N LEU A 298 9.84 -9.20 19.61
CA LEU A 298 11.08 -9.80 20.10
C LEU A 298 10.91 -11.27 20.47
N ALA A 299 9.74 -11.64 20.97
CA ALA A 299 9.45 -13.01 21.35
C ALA A 299 7.96 -13.29 21.24
N PHE A 300 7.65 -14.53 20.86
CA PHE A 300 6.30 -15.04 20.80
C PHE A 300 6.27 -16.41 21.48
N THR A 301 5.43 -16.55 22.51
CA THR A 301 5.21 -17.82 23.20
C THR A 301 3.83 -18.33 22.83
N ASP A 302 3.75 -19.52 22.24
CA ASP A 302 2.49 -20.14 21.85
C ASP A 302 1.76 -20.78 23.05
N CYS A 303 0.58 -21.31 22.79
CA CYS A 303 -0.26 -21.93 23.85
C CYS A 303 0.36 -23.19 24.48
N SER A 304 1.35 -23.79 23.84
CA SER A 304 2.10 -24.94 24.37
C SER A 304 3.32 -24.54 25.20
N GLY A 305 3.60 -23.23 25.29
CA GLY A 305 4.75 -22.71 26.02
C GLY A 305 6.05 -22.63 25.21
N TYR A 306 6.00 -22.95 23.91
CA TYR A 306 7.17 -22.82 23.03
C TYR A 306 7.39 -21.35 22.66
N THR A 307 8.63 -20.89 22.84
CA THR A 307 9.00 -19.50 22.56
C THR A 307 9.84 -19.41 21.30
N THR A 308 9.43 -18.52 20.40
CA THR A 308 10.19 -18.09 19.23
C THR A 308 10.72 -16.70 19.51
N ARG A 309 12.03 -16.47 19.26
CA ARG A 309 12.69 -15.19 19.45
C ARG A 309 13.14 -14.63 18.12
N TYR A 310 13.06 -13.30 17.97
CA TYR A 310 13.38 -12.60 16.75
C TYR A 310 14.47 -11.57 17.00
N GLU A 311 15.41 -11.46 16.07
CA GLU A 311 16.42 -10.42 16.06
C GLU A 311 16.30 -9.56 14.83
N TYR A 312 16.60 -8.27 14.99
CA TYR A 312 16.49 -7.27 13.93
C TYR A 312 17.81 -6.50 13.81
N ASP A 313 18.11 -6.07 12.58
CA ASP A 313 19.21 -5.15 12.36
C ASP A 313 18.81 -3.71 12.74
N ARG A 314 19.73 -2.77 12.61
CA ARG A 314 19.49 -1.36 12.92
C ARG A 314 18.41 -0.71 12.08
N TYR A 315 18.09 -1.28 10.92
CA TYR A 315 17.05 -0.79 9.99
C TYR A 315 15.70 -1.45 10.22
N GLY A 316 15.59 -2.28 11.24
CA GLY A 316 14.36 -2.98 11.56
C GLY A 316 14.07 -4.20 10.69
N GLN A 317 15.07 -4.69 9.96
CA GLN A 317 14.95 -5.89 9.15
C GLN A 317 15.21 -7.12 10.02
N GLN A 318 14.38 -8.15 9.88
CA GLN A 318 14.52 -9.38 10.66
C GLN A 318 15.70 -10.20 10.17
N ILE A 319 16.73 -10.37 11.01
CA ILE A 319 17.97 -11.07 10.67
C ILE A 319 18.05 -12.48 11.24
N ALA A 320 17.28 -12.80 12.26
CA ALA A 320 17.28 -14.13 12.85
C ALA A 320 15.92 -14.48 13.47
N VAL A 321 15.58 -15.76 13.40
CA VAL A 321 14.45 -16.36 14.08
C VAL A 321 14.98 -17.59 14.83
N HIS A 322 14.81 -17.58 16.16
CA HIS A 322 15.27 -18.65 17.04
C HIS A 322 14.06 -19.38 17.61
N ARG A 323 13.90 -20.64 17.23
CA ARG A 323 12.85 -21.52 17.74
C ARG A 323 13.41 -22.43 18.83
N GLU A 324 12.54 -23.15 19.51
CA GLU A 324 12.94 -24.13 20.50
C GLU A 324 13.88 -25.19 19.89
N GLU A 325 14.65 -25.85 20.76
CA GLU A 325 15.62 -26.92 20.40
C GLU A 325 16.77 -26.43 19.51
N GLY A 326 17.08 -25.13 19.57
CA GLY A 326 18.20 -24.55 18.82
C GLY A 326 17.96 -24.45 17.31
N ILE A 327 16.71 -24.52 16.88
CA ILE A 327 16.34 -24.34 15.47
C ILE A 327 16.35 -22.85 15.15
N SER A 328 17.40 -22.41 14.48
CA SER A 328 17.56 -21.00 14.11
C SER A 328 17.67 -20.83 12.60
N THR A 329 17.05 -19.79 12.09
CA THR A 329 17.13 -19.36 10.70
C THR A 329 17.64 -17.93 10.63
N TYR A 330 18.40 -17.62 9.57
CA TYR A 330 19.06 -16.33 9.44
C TYR A 330 18.78 -15.70 8.09
N SER A 331 18.65 -14.39 8.07
CA SER A 331 18.43 -13.60 6.87
C SER A 331 19.41 -12.44 6.80
N SER A 332 19.89 -12.12 5.60
CA SER A 332 20.73 -10.94 5.39
C SER A 332 20.20 -10.13 4.21
N TYR A 333 20.53 -8.83 4.22
CA TYR A 333 19.95 -7.85 3.30
C TYR A 333 21.04 -6.99 2.67
N ASN A 334 20.78 -6.53 1.46
CA ASN A 334 21.65 -5.55 0.81
C ASN A 334 21.33 -4.12 1.31
N PRO A 335 22.13 -3.10 0.94
CA PRO A 335 21.86 -1.72 1.33
C PRO A 335 20.53 -1.15 0.85
N ARG A 336 19.89 -1.75 -0.15
CA ARG A 336 18.53 -1.37 -0.60
C ARG A 336 17.42 -1.99 0.27
N GLY A 337 17.78 -2.81 1.27
CA GLY A 337 16.81 -3.48 2.11
C GLY A 337 16.21 -4.76 1.51
N GLN A 338 16.81 -5.29 0.47
CA GLN A 338 16.35 -6.51 -0.19
C GLN A 338 17.04 -7.74 0.39
N LEU A 339 16.27 -8.83 0.55
CA LEU A 339 16.78 -10.09 1.07
C LEU A 339 17.78 -10.71 0.09
N VAL A 340 19.02 -10.94 0.52
CA VAL A 340 20.07 -11.53 -0.32
C VAL A 340 20.47 -12.94 0.11
N SER A 341 20.14 -13.34 1.33
CA SER A 341 20.46 -14.66 1.85
C SER A 341 19.48 -15.12 2.92
N GLN A 342 19.12 -16.39 2.87
CA GLN A 342 18.44 -17.08 3.97
C GLN A 342 19.18 -18.38 4.27
N LYS A 343 19.50 -18.61 5.55
CA LYS A 343 20.08 -19.87 6.03
C LYS A 343 19.10 -20.58 6.92
N ASP A 344 18.91 -21.89 6.71
CA ASP A 344 18.13 -22.74 7.61
C ASP A 344 18.95 -23.25 8.80
N ALA A 345 18.32 -24.04 9.66
CA ALA A 345 18.94 -24.57 10.87
C ALA A 345 20.13 -25.53 10.59
N GLN A 346 20.19 -26.10 9.40
CA GLN A 346 21.29 -26.98 8.97
C GLN A 346 22.40 -26.20 8.24
N GLY A 347 22.29 -24.89 8.13
CA GLY A 347 23.26 -24.04 7.44
C GLY A 347 23.11 -24.02 5.93
N ARG A 348 22.04 -24.61 5.39
CA ARG A 348 21.75 -24.55 3.96
C ARG A 348 21.29 -23.13 3.62
N GLU A 349 21.84 -22.59 2.54
CA GLU A 349 21.67 -21.19 2.19
C GLU A 349 21.03 -21.05 0.82
N ILE A 350 19.97 -20.21 0.75
CA ILE A 350 19.39 -19.70 -0.49
C ILE A 350 19.86 -18.28 -0.66
N ARG A 351 20.34 -17.93 -1.87
CA ARG A 351 20.77 -16.58 -2.22
C ARG A 351 19.86 -15.94 -3.27
N TYR A 352 19.77 -14.64 -3.22
CA TYR A 352 18.94 -13.85 -4.11
C TYR A 352 19.73 -12.72 -4.72
N GLU A 353 19.54 -12.48 -6.03
CA GLU A 353 20.17 -11.38 -6.77
C GLU A 353 19.10 -10.49 -7.37
N TYR A 354 19.41 -9.20 -7.49
CA TYR A 354 18.48 -8.18 -7.97
C TYR A 354 19.11 -7.32 -9.06
N SER A 355 18.27 -6.81 -9.96
CA SER A 355 18.66 -5.83 -10.97
C SER A 355 18.82 -4.44 -10.34
N ALA A 356 19.39 -3.51 -11.10
CA ALA A 356 19.47 -2.10 -10.72
C ALA A 356 18.08 -1.48 -10.49
N ALA A 357 17.06 -1.98 -11.18
CA ALA A 357 15.67 -1.56 -10.99
C ALA A 357 15.04 -2.12 -9.72
N GLY A 358 15.68 -3.10 -9.06
CA GLY A 358 15.19 -3.71 -7.84
C GLY A 358 14.40 -5.00 -8.04
N ASP A 359 14.37 -5.56 -9.23
CA ASP A 359 13.67 -6.80 -9.53
C ASP A 359 14.55 -8.01 -9.19
N LEU A 360 13.93 -9.07 -8.66
CA LEU A 360 14.62 -10.34 -8.40
C LEU A 360 15.01 -11.01 -9.71
N THR A 361 16.32 -11.12 -9.98
CA THR A 361 16.85 -11.69 -11.24
C THR A 361 17.33 -13.12 -11.09
N ALA A 362 17.71 -13.53 -9.90
CA ALA A 362 18.18 -14.90 -9.67
C ALA A 362 17.91 -15.38 -8.25
N THR A 363 17.64 -16.67 -8.14
CA THR A 363 17.61 -17.41 -6.90
C THR A 363 18.60 -18.57 -7.02
N ILE A 364 19.48 -18.73 -6.02
CA ILE A 364 20.49 -19.77 -5.99
C ILE A 364 20.20 -20.69 -4.82
N SER A 365 19.90 -21.96 -5.13
CA SER A 365 19.57 -22.96 -4.12
C SER A 365 20.84 -23.42 -3.36
N PRO A 366 20.69 -24.12 -2.22
CA PRO A 366 21.83 -24.59 -1.43
C PRO A 366 22.79 -25.49 -2.18
N ASP A 367 22.34 -26.20 -3.20
CA ASP A 367 23.18 -27.05 -4.07
C ASP A 367 23.85 -26.29 -5.20
N GLY A 368 23.69 -24.96 -5.26
CA GLY A 368 24.29 -24.10 -6.28
C GLY A 368 23.47 -23.96 -7.56
N LYS A 369 22.30 -24.61 -7.66
CA LYS A 369 21.44 -24.46 -8.84
C LYS A 369 20.86 -23.08 -8.90
N ARG A 370 20.93 -22.48 -10.07
CA ARG A 370 20.54 -21.11 -10.32
C ARG A 370 19.26 -21.05 -11.15
N SER A 371 18.27 -20.36 -10.63
CA SER A 371 17.03 -20.01 -11.35
C SER A 371 17.08 -18.51 -11.67
N THR A 372 16.78 -18.14 -12.90
CA THR A 372 16.81 -16.73 -13.33
C THR A 372 15.46 -16.26 -13.84
N ILE A 373 15.19 -14.98 -13.64
CA ILE A 373 13.97 -14.32 -14.10
C ILE A 373 14.39 -13.13 -14.95
N ALA A 374 13.84 -13.03 -16.17
CA ALA A 374 14.00 -11.88 -17.03
C ALA A 374 12.71 -11.04 -17.03
N TYR A 375 12.87 -9.73 -17.13
CA TYR A 375 11.78 -8.78 -17.07
C TYR A 375 11.74 -7.89 -18.30
N ASP A 376 10.55 -7.40 -18.64
CA ASP A 376 10.41 -6.33 -19.62
C ASP A 376 10.75 -4.97 -18.98
N LYS A 377 10.71 -3.91 -19.76
CA LYS A 377 11.02 -2.55 -19.29
C LYS A 377 10.07 -2.04 -18.23
N ARG A 378 8.86 -2.59 -18.15
CA ARG A 378 7.89 -2.24 -17.09
C ARG A 378 8.07 -3.04 -15.81
N GLY A 379 9.00 -4.01 -15.79
CA GLY A 379 9.25 -4.86 -14.64
C GLY A 379 8.30 -6.05 -14.53
N ARG A 380 7.65 -6.45 -15.63
CA ARG A 380 6.84 -7.67 -15.67
C ARG A 380 7.74 -8.84 -16.06
N PRO A 381 7.63 -10.00 -15.38
CA PRO A 381 8.43 -11.15 -15.74
C PRO A 381 8.05 -11.67 -17.13
N VAL A 382 9.04 -11.90 -17.99
CA VAL A 382 8.84 -12.42 -19.36
C VAL A 382 9.42 -13.81 -19.54
N SER A 383 10.36 -14.22 -18.70
CA SER A 383 10.85 -15.61 -18.72
C SER A 383 11.40 -16.03 -17.37
N VAL A 384 11.33 -17.32 -17.09
CA VAL A 384 11.92 -17.98 -15.94
C VAL A 384 12.72 -19.17 -16.44
N THR A 385 13.99 -19.24 -16.07
CA THR A 385 14.91 -20.32 -16.48
C THR A 385 15.37 -21.11 -15.26
N GLU A 386 15.15 -22.41 -15.28
CA GLU A 386 15.57 -23.35 -14.23
C GLU A 386 16.20 -24.59 -14.89
N GLY A 387 17.43 -24.95 -14.50
CA GLY A 387 18.10 -26.15 -15.03
C GLY A 387 18.26 -26.17 -16.56
N GLY A 388 18.43 -25.00 -17.18
CA GLY A 388 18.51 -24.89 -18.64
C GLY A 388 17.14 -24.92 -19.36
N LEU A 389 16.06 -25.07 -18.64
CA LEU A 389 14.70 -25.08 -19.18
C LEU A 389 14.04 -23.70 -18.95
N THR A 390 13.48 -23.14 -19.99
CA THR A 390 12.90 -21.78 -19.95
C THR A 390 11.39 -21.82 -20.21
N ARG A 391 10.66 -21.16 -19.32
CA ARG A 391 9.24 -20.80 -19.52
C ARG A 391 9.16 -19.32 -19.81
N SER A 392 8.28 -18.93 -20.72
CA SER A 392 8.12 -17.52 -21.08
C SER A 392 6.67 -17.11 -21.07
N MET A 393 6.43 -15.80 -20.97
CA MET A 393 5.10 -15.23 -20.95
C MET A 393 5.09 -13.89 -21.68
N GLY A 394 3.98 -13.66 -22.39
CA GLY A 394 3.74 -12.44 -23.13
C GLY A 394 2.52 -11.70 -22.60
N TYR A 395 2.49 -10.40 -22.81
CA TYR A 395 1.47 -9.51 -22.29
C TYR A 395 0.84 -8.67 -23.40
N ASP A 396 -0.43 -8.32 -23.23
CA ASP A 396 -1.08 -7.32 -24.07
C ASP A 396 -0.76 -5.88 -23.56
N ALA A 397 -1.25 -4.89 -24.29
CA ALA A 397 -1.04 -3.49 -23.94
C ALA A 397 -1.68 -3.10 -22.59
N ALA A 398 -2.68 -3.83 -22.13
CA ALA A 398 -3.32 -3.64 -20.82
C ALA A 398 -2.55 -4.32 -19.67
N GLY A 399 -1.45 -5.05 -19.99
CA GLY A 399 -0.63 -5.73 -18.97
C GLY A 399 -1.17 -7.12 -18.57
N ARG A 400 -2.10 -7.67 -19.31
CA ARG A 400 -2.66 -9.00 -19.06
C ARG A 400 -1.86 -10.05 -19.83
N ILE A 401 -1.68 -11.24 -19.23
CA ILE A 401 -0.97 -12.34 -19.86
C ILE A 401 -1.79 -12.85 -21.06
N THR A 402 -1.18 -12.88 -22.24
CA THR A 402 -1.80 -13.39 -23.46
C THR A 402 -1.21 -14.71 -23.93
N VAL A 403 0.03 -15.00 -23.58
CA VAL A 403 0.75 -16.21 -24.00
C VAL A 403 1.56 -16.75 -22.84
N LEU A 404 1.46 -18.05 -22.58
CA LEU A 404 2.40 -18.79 -21.75
C LEU A 404 3.06 -19.86 -22.61
N THR A 405 4.39 -19.90 -22.59
CA THR A 405 5.18 -20.91 -23.30
C THR A 405 5.93 -21.73 -22.27
N ASN A 406 5.70 -23.04 -22.25
CA ASN A 406 6.39 -23.94 -21.32
C ASN A 406 7.76 -24.39 -21.88
N GLU A 407 8.47 -25.23 -21.12
CA GLU A 407 9.84 -25.64 -21.39
C GLU A 407 9.99 -26.43 -22.70
N ASN A 408 8.94 -27.08 -23.18
CA ASN A 408 8.93 -27.87 -24.43
C ASN A 408 8.42 -27.08 -25.64
N GLY A 409 8.14 -25.77 -25.46
CA GLY A 409 7.62 -24.91 -26.51
C GLY A 409 6.11 -24.95 -26.68
N SER A 410 5.37 -25.71 -25.87
CA SER A 410 3.90 -25.69 -25.90
C SER A 410 3.38 -24.36 -25.41
N GLN A 411 2.40 -23.80 -26.14
CA GLN A 411 1.82 -22.50 -25.83
C GLN A 411 0.36 -22.62 -25.37
N SER A 412 0.02 -21.83 -24.35
CA SER A 412 -1.35 -21.53 -23.97
C SER A 412 -1.61 -20.07 -24.28
N THR A 413 -2.71 -19.78 -24.96
CA THR A 413 -3.10 -18.43 -25.32
C THR A 413 -4.37 -18.02 -24.59
N PHE A 414 -4.43 -16.74 -24.21
CA PHE A 414 -5.56 -16.19 -23.48
C PHE A 414 -6.10 -14.98 -24.22
N ARG A 415 -7.42 -14.93 -24.36
CA ARG A 415 -8.15 -13.78 -24.91
C ARG A 415 -9.02 -13.19 -23.81
N TYR A 416 -9.10 -11.89 -23.79
CA TYR A 416 -9.88 -11.15 -22.82
C TYR A 416 -10.99 -10.39 -23.50
N ASP A 417 -12.13 -10.28 -22.82
CA ASP A 417 -13.20 -9.40 -23.26
C ASP A 417 -12.69 -7.95 -23.29
N PRO A 418 -13.20 -7.10 -24.19
CA PRO A 418 -12.70 -5.72 -24.36
C PRO A 418 -13.01 -4.77 -23.20
N VAL A 419 -13.23 -5.30 -22.01
CA VAL A 419 -13.57 -4.52 -20.79
C VAL A 419 -12.38 -4.42 -19.84
#